data_d4a7046470814cfb0a7ad5317f1806f6
#
_entry.id   d4a7046470814cfb0a7ad5317f1806f6
#
_cell.length_a   1.000
_cell.length_b   1.000
_cell.length_c   1.000
_cell.angle_alpha   90.00
_cell.angle_beta   90.00
_cell.angle_gamma   90.00
#
_symmetry.space_group_name_H-M   'P 1'
#
loop_
_entity.id
_entity.type
_entity.pdbx_description
1 polymer ?
#
loop_
_entity_poly.entity_id
_entity_poly.type
_entity_poly.pdbx_seq_one_letter_code
_entity_poly.pdbx_strand_id
1 'polypeptide(L)'
;RRESYAHLPMPRMTNTYMLEGQHDPQEIIASIDKGIYAPNFAGGQVDITSGKFVFSSAEAYLIENGKITAPVKGATLIGNGPEVMQKISMIGNDTALDKGVGVCGKDGQSVPVGVGQPTLKIDELTVGGTA
;
A
#
# COMPACT_ATOMS: atom_id res chain seq x y z
N ARG A 1 -0.46 6.42 -23.78
CA ARG A 1 0.95 6.84 -23.63
C ARG A 1 1.90 5.88 -24.36
N ARG A 2 3.10 6.32 -24.61
CA ARG A 2 4.22 5.51 -25.15
C ARG A 2 5.53 5.94 -24.49
N GLU A 3 6.51 5.05 -24.47
CA GLU A 3 7.82 5.34 -23.89
C GLU A 3 8.58 6.40 -24.70
N SER A 4 8.59 6.24 -26.02
CA SER A 4 9.25 7.19 -26.93
C SER A 4 8.54 7.25 -28.28
N TYR A 5 9.03 8.12 -29.17
CA TYR A 5 8.50 8.23 -30.54
C TYR A 5 8.64 6.93 -31.35
N ALA A 6 9.57 6.06 -30.99
CA ALA A 6 9.82 4.78 -31.64
C ALA A 6 8.86 3.66 -31.23
N HIS A 7 7.95 3.93 -30.25
CA HIS A 7 7.04 2.92 -29.71
C HIS A 7 5.59 3.20 -30.08
N LEU A 8 4.79 2.15 -30.20
CA LEU A 8 3.35 2.27 -30.43
C LEU A 8 2.63 2.78 -29.18
N PRO A 9 1.72 3.74 -29.31
CA PRO A 9 0.86 4.16 -28.22
C PRO A 9 -0.07 3.03 -27.76
N MET A 10 -0.30 2.94 -26.45
CA MET A 10 -1.24 2.00 -25.84
C MET A 10 -1.81 2.55 -24.54
N PRO A 11 -2.92 1.98 -24.01
CA PRO A 11 -3.41 2.32 -22.68
C PRO A 11 -2.36 2.03 -21.62
N ARG A 12 -2.03 3.03 -20.79
CA ARG A 12 -0.97 2.97 -19.77
C ARG A 12 -1.43 3.70 -18.50
N MET A 13 -0.86 3.29 -17.38
CA MET A 13 -1.03 4.02 -16.12
C MET A 13 -0.46 5.44 -16.19
N THR A 14 -1.02 6.31 -15.38
CA THR A 14 -0.48 7.63 -15.02
C THR A 14 -0.30 7.69 -13.49
N ASN A 15 -1.01 8.56 -12.80
CA ASN A 15 -1.08 8.54 -11.34
C ASN A 15 -2.31 7.75 -10.90
N THR A 16 -2.10 6.78 -10.02
CA THR A 16 -3.19 6.02 -9.38
C THR A 16 -3.13 6.28 -7.89
N TYR A 17 -4.18 6.86 -7.34
CA TYR A 17 -4.23 7.18 -5.91
C TYR A 17 -5.63 7.00 -5.35
N MET A 18 -5.68 6.70 -4.06
CA MET A 18 -6.93 6.67 -3.30
C MET A 18 -7.27 8.07 -2.82
N LEU A 19 -8.54 8.44 -2.97
CA LEU A 19 -9.03 9.71 -2.42
C LEU A 19 -9.02 9.67 -0.89
N GLU A 20 -8.86 10.83 -0.29
CA GLU A 20 -8.89 10.99 1.16
C GLU A 20 -10.27 10.65 1.76
N GLY A 21 -10.24 10.14 2.98
CA GLY A 21 -11.40 9.98 3.84
C GLY A 21 -11.56 11.15 4.81
N GLN A 22 -12.19 10.87 5.95
CA GLN A 22 -12.54 11.91 6.94
C GLN A 22 -11.78 11.76 8.27
N HIS A 23 -11.06 10.65 8.47
CA HIS A 23 -10.42 10.36 9.74
C HIS A 23 -9.03 10.98 9.84
N ASP A 24 -8.71 11.50 11.01
CA ASP A 24 -7.33 11.85 11.33
C ASP A 24 -6.50 10.57 11.49
N PRO A 25 -5.26 10.50 10.95
CA PRO A 25 -4.40 9.33 11.10
C PRO A 25 -4.18 8.91 12.56
N GLN A 26 -4.12 9.85 13.49
CA GLN A 26 -3.97 9.55 14.92
C GLN A 26 -5.22 8.90 15.50
N GLU A 27 -6.40 9.30 15.04
CA GLU A 27 -7.67 8.63 15.37
C GLU A 27 -7.68 7.17 14.91
N ILE A 28 -7.21 6.93 13.69
CA ILE A 28 -7.09 5.57 13.15
C ILE A 28 -6.21 4.71 14.05
N ILE A 29 -5.02 5.19 14.41
CA ILE A 29 -4.09 4.48 15.29
C ILE A 29 -4.73 4.23 16.66
N ALA A 30 -5.36 5.26 17.24
CA ALA A 30 -6.01 5.17 18.55
C ALA A 30 -7.18 4.17 18.59
N SER A 31 -7.80 3.89 17.45
CA SER A 31 -8.91 2.92 17.34
C SER A 31 -8.45 1.45 17.33
N ILE A 32 -7.15 1.18 17.34
CA ILE A 32 -6.58 -0.17 17.21
C ILE A 32 -6.09 -0.65 18.56
N ASP A 33 -6.70 -1.69 19.10
CA ASP A 33 -6.28 -2.31 20.36
C ASP A 33 -4.96 -3.09 20.18
N LYS A 34 -4.87 -3.92 19.13
CA LYS A 34 -3.67 -4.66 18.77
C LYS A 34 -3.53 -4.75 17.26
N GLY A 35 -2.38 -4.33 16.73
CA GLY A 35 -2.17 -4.32 15.28
C GLY A 35 -0.73 -3.99 14.90
N ILE A 36 -0.55 -3.75 13.61
CA ILE A 36 0.73 -3.33 13.02
C ILE A 36 0.52 -2.05 12.22
N TYR A 37 1.38 -1.08 12.45
CA TYR A 37 1.52 0.12 11.63
C TYR A 37 2.69 -0.06 10.66
N ALA A 38 2.42 -0.03 9.36
CA ALA A 38 3.42 -0.20 8.30
C ALA A 38 3.45 1.05 7.40
N PRO A 39 4.27 2.06 7.73
CA PRO A 39 4.35 3.30 6.97
C PRO A 39 5.08 3.17 5.64
N ASN A 40 6.01 2.22 5.51
CA ASN A 40 6.85 2.07 4.33
C ASN A 40 7.02 0.61 3.91
N PHE A 41 7.09 0.40 2.59
CA PHE A 41 7.29 -0.91 1.99
C PHE A 41 8.61 -0.99 1.22
N ALA A 42 9.26 -2.14 1.30
CA ALA A 42 10.53 -2.41 0.60
C ALA A 42 10.31 -2.98 -0.81
N GLY A 43 9.26 -3.75 -1.00
CA GLY A 43 8.94 -4.36 -2.27
C GLY A 43 7.91 -5.47 -2.11
N GLY A 44 7.44 -6.00 -3.23
CA GLY A 44 6.46 -7.07 -3.22
C GLY A 44 6.07 -7.52 -4.61
N GLN A 45 5.12 -8.43 -4.65
CA GLN A 45 4.58 -8.99 -5.88
C GLN A 45 3.06 -9.06 -5.80
N VAL A 46 2.43 -8.88 -6.95
CA VAL A 46 0.99 -9.08 -7.14
C VAL A 46 0.79 -10.04 -8.30
N ASP A 47 0.01 -11.08 -8.08
CA ASP A 47 -0.55 -11.86 -9.17
C ASP A 47 -1.76 -11.09 -9.73
N ILE A 48 -1.59 -10.50 -10.89
CA ILE A 48 -2.61 -9.66 -11.53
C ILE A 48 -3.87 -10.44 -11.94
N THR A 49 -3.81 -11.77 -12.01
CA THR A 49 -4.95 -12.62 -12.37
C THR A 49 -5.82 -12.91 -11.16
N SER A 50 -5.22 -13.31 -10.04
CA SER A 50 -5.93 -13.67 -8.81
C SER A 50 -6.07 -12.52 -7.82
N GLY A 51 -5.29 -11.46 -7.96
CA GLY A 51 -5.20 -10.35 -7.00
C GLY A 51 -4.43 -10.67 -5.72
N LYS A 52 -3.81 -11.85 -5.63
CA LYS A 52 -2.98 -12.21 -4.48
C LYS A 52 -1.73 -11.37 -4.45
N PHE A 53 -1.36 -10.89 -3.27
CA PHE A 53 -0.16 -10.08 -3.08
C PHE A 53 0.65 -10.50 -1.85
N VAL A 54 1.93 -10.17 -1.93
CA VAL A 54 2.89 -10.27 -0.81
C VAL A 54 3.74 -9.01 -0.84
N PHE A 55 3.71 -8.21 0.22
CA PHE A 55 4.53 -7.01 0.36
C PHE A 55 5.33 -7.03 1.66
N SER A 56 6.64 -6.84 1.55
CA SER A 56 7.51 -6.70 2.70
C SER A 56 7.54 -5.24 3.17
N SER A 57 7.42 -5.02 4.48
CA SER A 57 7.61 -3.70 5.05
C SER A 57 9.09 -3.34 5.13
N ALA A 58 9.43 -2.11 4.76
CA ALA A 58 10.73 -1.52 5.08
C ALA A 58 10.76 -1.04 6.54
N GLU A 59 9.60 -0.63 7.04
CA GLU A 59 9.40 -0.10 8.38
C GLU A 59 8.04 -0.55 8.90
N ALA A 60 7.99 -1.10 10.10
CA ALA A 60 6.76 -1.49 10.78
C ALA A 60 6.89 -1.41 12.30
N TYR A 61 5.77 -1.15 12.97
CA TYR A 61 5.69 -1.02 14.42
C TYR A 61 4.46 -1.77 14.96
N LEU A 62 4.54 -2.25 16.18
CA LEU A 62 3.38 -2.73 16.91
C LEU A 62 2.48 -1.56 17.32
N ILE A 63 1.18 -1.78 17.27
CA ILE A 63 0.19 -0.95 17.94
C ILE A 63 -0.38 -1.77 19.10
N GLU A 64 -0.38 -1.19 20.29
CA GLU A 64 -0.95 -1.77 21.49
C GLU A 64 -1.74 -0.69 22.24
N ASN A 65 -3.01 -0.97 22.52
CA ASN A 65 -3.93 -0.05 23.20
C ASN A 65 -3.96 1.36 22.56
N GLY A 66 -4.04 1.42 21.24
CA GLY A 66 -4.12 2.67 20.49
C GLY A 66 -2.81 3.46 20.40
N LYS A 67 -1.66 2.84 20.70
CA LYS A 67 -0.35 3.51 20.69
C LYS A 67 0.67 2.69 19.90
N ILE A 68 1.50 3.38 19.13
CA ILE A 68 2.68 2.78 18.50
C ILE A 68 3.71 2.49 19.61
N THR A 69 4.19 1.24 19.66
CA THR A 69 5.11 0.78 20.73
C THR A 69 6.46 0.35 20.17
N ALA A 70 6.64 -0.90 19.78
CA ALA A 70 7.94 -1.46 19.42
C ALA A 70 8.09 -1.61 17.89
N PRO A 71 9.30 -1.43 17.34
CA PRO A 71 9.56 -1.75 15.94
C PRO A 71 9.46 -3.27 15.69
N VAL A 72 8.94 -3.64 14.53
CA VAL A 72 8.81 -5.03 14.09
C VAL A 72 9.76 -5.26 12.90
N LYS A 73 10.57 -6.29 12.99
CA LYS A 73 11.47 -6.67 11.91
C LYS A 73 10.81 -7.67 10.96
N GLY A 74 10.94 -7.40 9.66
CA GLY A 74 10.57 -8.38 8.62
C GLY A 74 9.07 -8.63 8.48
N ALA A 75 8.21 -7.68 8.87
CA ALA A 75 6.79 -7.82 8.65
C ALA A 75 6.47 -7.90 7.15
N THR A 76 5.68 -8.89 6.78
CA THR A 76 5.25 -9.13 5.40
C THR A 76 3.73 -9.19 5.37
N LEU A 77 3.11 -8.33 4.58
CA LEU A 77 1.66 -8.31 4.39
C LEU A 77 1.29 -9.27 3.25
N ILE A 78 0.34 -10.16 3.53
CA ILE A 78 -0.12 -11.18 2.59
C ILE A 78 -1.63 -11.10 2.49
N GLY A 79 -2.15 -10.99 1.27
CA GLY A 79 -3.58 -10.87 1.08
C GLY A 79 -4.03 -11.05 -0.36
N ASN A 80 -5.30 -10.76 -0.56
CA ASN A 80 -5.94 -10.70 -1.87
C ASN A 80 -6.60 -9.31 -2.00
N GLY A 81 -6.28 -8.58 -3.07
CA GLY A 81 -6.72 -7.21 -3.25
C GLY A 81 -8.23 -7.00 -3.08
N PRO A 82 -9.10 -7.71 -3.81
CA PRO A 82 -10.55 -7.63 -3.64
C PRO A 82 -11.06 -7.90 -2.22
N GLU A 83 -10.47 -8.86 -1.52
CA GLU A 83 -10.85 -9.18 -0.14
C GLU A 83 -10.40 -8.09 0.85
N VAL A 84 -9.17 -7.62 0.70
CA VAL A 84 -8.60 -6.58 1.57
C VAL A 84 -9.36 -5.26 1.42
N MET A 85 -9.75 -4.89 0.19
CA MET A 85 -10.55 -3.69 -0.05
C MET A 85 -11.89 -3.70 0.69
N GLN A 86 -12.48 -4.87 0.93
CA GLN A 86 -13.72 -5.01 1.70
C GLN A 86 -13.51 -4.90 3.22
N LYS A 87 -12.27 -5.02 3.67
CA LYS A 87 -11.88 -4.95 5.09
C LYS A 87 -11.34 -3.58 5.50
N ILE A 88 -11.34 -2.60 4.60
CA ILE A 88 -10.97 -1.23 4.93
C ILE A 88 -12.12 -0.59 5.70
N SER A 89 -11.90 -0.28 6.97
CA SER A 89 -12.91 0.28 7.87
C SER A 89 -12.73 1.78 8.15
N MET A 90 -11.52 2.31 8.01
CA MET A 90 -11.25 3.74 8.16
C MET A 90 -10.27 4.22 7.09
N ILE A 91 -10.50 5.43 6.59
CA ILE A 91 -9.67 6.08 5.57
C ILE A 91 -9.27 7.46 6.10
N GLY A 92 -7.98 7.73 6.09
CA GLY A 92 -7.39 8.98 6.56
C GLY A 92 -7.63 10.17 5.64
N ASN A 93 -7.42 11.36 6.17
CA ASN A 93 -7.52 12.64 5.46
C ASN A 93 -6.14 13.15 5.00
N ASP A 94 -5.17 12.26 4.94
CA ASP A 94 -3.74 12.54 4.68
C ASP A 94 -3.27 12.00 3.32
N THR A 95 -4.15 11.92 2.33
CA THR A 95 -3.78 11.45 0.98
C THR A 95 -2.60 12.23 0.42
N ALA A 96 -1.57 11.52 0.03
CA ALA A 96 -0.40 12.07 -0.64
C ALA A 96 0.10 11.10 -1.72
N LEU A 97 0.71 11.67 -2.76
CA LEU A 97 1.47 10.89 -3.72
C LEU A 97 2.81 10.49 -3.10
N ASP A 98 3.24 9.26 -3.35
CA ASP A 98 4.58 8.81 -3.00
C ASP A 98 5.63 9.68 -3.70
N LYS A 99 6.71 10.01 -3.00
CA LYS A 99 7.80 10.84 -3.51
C LYS A 99 8.73 10.09 -4.47
N GLY A 100 8.64 8.77 -4.49
CA GLY A 100 9.35 7.90 -5.41
C GLY A 100 8.76 7.92 -6.81
N VAL A 101 9.49 7.36 -7.75
CA VAL A 101 9.05 7.18 -9.14
C VAL A 101 8.70 5.72 -9.36
N GLY A 102 7.43 5.45 -9.62
CA GLY A 102 6.97 4.15 -10.08
C GLY A 102 7.20 3.97 -11.59
N VAL A 103 7.31 2.73 -12.02
CA VAL A 103 7.45 2.37 -13.43
C VAL A 103 6.38 1.36 -13.80
N CYS A 104 5.61 1.68 -14.84
CA CYS A 104 4.67 0.75 -15.46
C CYS A 104 5.30 0.13 -16.70
N GLY A 105 5.58 -1.17 -16.65
CA GLY A 105 6.07 -1.96 -17.80
C GLY A 105 4.91 -2.62 -18.54
N LYS A 106 4.89 -2.51 -19.88
CA LYS A 106 3.93 -3.19 -20.75
C LYS A 106 4.50 -3.32 -22.16
N ASP A 107 4.50 -4.54 -22.72
CA ASP A 107 4.97 -4.83 -24.06
C ASP A 107 6.38 -4.26 -24.35
N GLY A 108 7.31 -4.46 -23.43
CA GLY A 108 8.69 -3.98 -23.56
C GLY A 108 8.86 -2.47 -23.39
N GLN A 109 7.80 -1.72 -23.09
CA GLN A 109 7.83 -0.28 -22.86
C GLN A 109 7.71 0.04 -21.37
N SER A 110 8.44 1.05 -20.91
CA SER A 110 8.42 1.57 -19.54
C SER A 110 7.98 3.03 -19.53
N VAL A 111 7.04 3.36 -18.67
CA VAL A 111 6.59 4.75 -18.47
C VAL A 111 6.57 5.10 -16.99
N PRO A 112 6.97 6.32 -16.60
CA PRO A 112 6.88 6.75 -15.21
C PRO A 112 5.42 6.90 -14.79
N VAL A 113 5.13 6.49 -13.56
CA VAL A 113 3.81 6.59 -12.91
C VAL A 113 3.95 7.04 -11.47
N GLY A 114 2.90 7.64 -10.93
CA GLY A 114 2.78 7.94 -9.51
C GLY A 114 1.73 7.07 -8.85
N VAL A 115 1.90 6.83 -7.57
CA VAL A 115 0.91 6.17 -6.71
C VAL A 115 0.73 6.98 -5.43
N GLY A 116 -0.43 6.87 -4.81
CA GLY A 116 -0.71 7.55 -3.56
C GLY A 116 -1.86 6.94 -2.81
N GLN A 117 -1.83 7.11 -1.51
CA GLN A 117 -2.91 6.69 -0.63
C GLN A 117 -2.87 7.46 0.69
N PRO A 118 -3.99 7.53 1.42
CA PRO A 118 -4.01 7.98 2.80
C PRO A 118 -3.64 6.85 3.75
N THR A 119 -3.54 7.17 5.03
CA THR A 119 -3.53 6.16 6.09
C THR A 119 -4.81 5.34 6.06
N LEU A 120 -4.69 4.02 6.08
CA LEU A 120 -5.81 3.08 6.02
C LEU A 120 -5.82 2.16 7.24
N LYS A 121 -7.01 1.90 7.77
CA LYS A 121 -7.24 0.79 8.70
C LYS A 121 -7.83 -0.39 7.93
N ILE A 122 -7.13 -1.50 7.98
CA ILE A 122 -7.57 -2.79 7.45
C ILE A 122 -7.84 -3.68 8.66
N ASP A 123 -9.07 -4.12 8.85
CA ASP A 123 -9.48 -4.82 10.07
C ASP A 123 -8.83 -6.19 10.24
N GLU A 124 -8.50 -6.85 9.13
CA GLU A 124 -7.87 -8.16 9.17
C GLU A 124 -6.98 -8.37 7.94
N LEU A 125 -5.73 -8.69 8.18
CA LEU A 125 -4.76 -9.03 7.14
C LEU A 125 -3.76 -10.05 7.70
N THR A 126 -3.34 -11.00 6.87
CA THR A 126 -2.29 -11.93 7.25
C THR A 126 -0.93 -11.21 7.27
N VAL A 127 -0.25 -11.30 8.39
CA VAL A 127 1.10 -10.77 8.55
C VAL A 127 2.05 -11.92 8.79
N GLY A 128 2.99 -12.12 7.86
CA GLY A 128 4.13 -13.02 8.02
C GLY A 128 5.34 -12.24 8.58
N GLY A 129 6.28 -12.97 9.12
CA GLY A 129 7.55 -12.41 9.63
C GLY A 129 8.30 -13.44 10.44
N THR A 130 9.56 -13.14 10.71
CA THR A 130 10.34 -13.88 11.70
C THR A 130 10.15 -13.21 13.05
N ALA A 131 9.77 -14.02 14.04
CA ALA A 131 9.75 -13.59 15.44
C ALA A 131 11.18 -13.23 15.92
#